data_b5ff81457478dacfaee228681b1c6921
#
_entry.id   b5ff81457478dacfaee228681b1c6921
#
_cell.length_a   1.000
_cell.length_b   1.000
_cell.length_c   1.000
_cell.angle_alpha   90.00
_cell.angle_beta   90.00
_cell.angle_gamma   90.00
#
_symmetry.space_group_name_H-M   'P 1'
#
loop_
_entity.id
_entity.type
_entity.pdbx_description
1 polymer ?
#
loop_
_entity_poly.entity_id
_entity_poly.type
_entity_poly.pdbx_seq_one_letter_code
_entity_poly.pdbx_strand_id
1 'polypeptide(L)'
;MVKTTLKKNKIKQGILNNGIKYILNDNDTFSSCCIIFYIRVGAIHEKPEEYGISHVLEHMLFKGTERFQTFIDLNKNFDLLNCSVNAATSKNITYIDMKLPYQNLVKGLELLEEMVFKSLFLEEELKKELKVIIEEFNKINDNTTTKLEILTTKFNFEKHRLSNLILGTKKNVLNFTRKDMLKFYKKHYIPSNCAISIVGNIKNNIIKDLNRIYSLKNKRTIQHKIIKYENPKVDNFIYMKNTGKQNHISISFPIF
;
A
#
# COMPACT_ATOMS: atom_id res chain seq x y z
N MET A 1 -27.41 32.85 -15.93
CA MET A 1 -26.64 31.63 -16.27
C MET A 1 -25.17 31.89 -16.03
N VAL A 2 -24.60 31.38 -14.94
CA VAL A 2 -23.17 31.46 -14.68
C VAL A 2 -22.51 30.41 -15.57
N LYS A 3 -21.79 30.85 -16.61
CA LYS A 3 -20.93 29.96 -17.41
C LYS A 3 -19.75 29.54 -16.53
N THR A 4 -19.84 28.40 -15.87
CA THR A 4 -18.71 27.77 -15.20
C THR A 4 -17.81 27.19 -16.30
N THR A 5 -16.84 27.96 -16.73
CA THR A 5 -15.75 27.45 -17.60
C THR A 5 -14.94 26.49 -16.75
N LEU A 6 -15.13 25.20 -16.95
CA LEU A 6 -14.26 24.17 -16.38
C LEU A 6 -12.83 24.43 -16.87
N LYS A 7 -11.95 24.95 -15.99
CA LYS A 7 -10.53 25.06 -16.27
C LYS A 7 -10.01 23.66 -16.64
N LYS A 8 -9.34 23.54 -17.80
CA LYS A 8 -8.76 22.30 -18.28
C LYS A 8 -7.71 21.84 -17.25
N ASN A 9 -7.95 20.71 -16.57
CA ASN A 9 -7.02 20.13 -15.61
C ASN A 9 -5.65 19.93 -16.28
N LYS A 10 -4.60 20.50 -15.68
CA LYS A 10 -3.22 20.37 -16.18
C LYS A 10 -2.59 19.13 -15.56
N ILE A 11 -2.68 18.01 -16.26
CA ILE A 11 -1.98 16.79 -15.85
C ILE A 11 -0.51 16.89 -16.29
N LYS A 12 0.41 16.73 -15.35
CA LYS A 12 1.85 16.61 -15.59
C LYS A 12 2.32 15.24 -15.11
N GLN A 13 3.20 14.60 -15.87
CA GLN A 13 3.81 13.34 -15.47
C GLN A 13 5.30 13.33 -15.80
N GLY A 14 6.07 12.54 -15.08
CA GLY A 14 7.50 12.42 -15.30
C GLY A 14 8.18 11.49 -14.33
N ILE A 15 9.49 11.61 -14.24
CA ILE A 15 10.34 10.82 -13.35
C ILE A 15 11.24 11.79 -12.59
N LEU A 16 11.34 11.63 -11.27
CA LEU A 16 12.25 12.40 -10.42
C LEU A 16 13.70 11.93 -10.63
N ASN A 17 14.65 12.75 -10.20
CA ASN A 17 16.09 12.48 -10.35
C ASN A 17 16.54 11.13 -9.75
N ASN A 18 15.82 10.62 -8.75
CA ASN A 18 16.08 9.34 -8.10
C ASN A 18 15.34 8.14 -8.73
N GLY A 19 14.47 8.37 -9.72
CA GLY A 19 13.71 7.33 -10.42
C GLY A 19 12.26 7.13 -9.97
N ILE A 20 11.75 7.86 -8.96
CA ILE A 20 10.33 7.85 -8.61
C ILE A 20 9.53 8.44 -9.76
N LYS A 21 8.50 7.73 -10.21
CA LYS A 21 7.53 8.24 -11.18
C LYS A 21 6.54 9.19 -10.50
N TYR A 22 6.11 10.24 -11.20
CA TYR A 22 5.07 11.10 -10.66
C TYR A 22 3.98 11.42 -11.66
N ILE A 23 2.78 11.65 -11.14
CA ILE A 23 1.65 12.23 -11.85
C ILE A 23 1.02 13.30 -10.98
N LEU A 24 0.81 14.49 -11.56
CA LEU A 24 0.28 15.66 -10.86
C LEU A 24 -0.96 16.15 -11.61
N ASN A 25 -2.06 16.35 -10.89
CA ASN A 25 -3.27 16.96 -11.42
C ASN A 25 -3.54 18.25 -10.63
N ASP A 26 -3.07 19.37 -11.19
CA ASP A 26 -3.18 20.68 -10.56
C ASP A 26 -4.56 21.27 -10.77
N ASN A 27 -5.25 21.53 -9.67
CA ASN A 27 -6.54 22.19 -9.64
C ASN A 27 -6.61 23.19 -8.46
N ASP A 28 -6.49 24.46 -8.79
CA ASP A 28 -6.44 25.59 -7.83
C ASP A 28 -7.82 25.90 -7.18
N THR A 29 -8.89 25.21 -7.60
CA THR A 29 -10.21 25.38 -6.98
C THR A 29 -10.37 24.62 -5.66
N PHE A 30 -9.48 23.65 -5.39
CA PHE A 30 -9.50 22.87 -4.17
C PHE A 30 -8.69 23.55 -3.05
N SER A 31 -9.20 23.50 -1.82
CA SER A 31 -8.47 23.92 -0.61
C SER A 31 -7.59 22.81 -0.03
N SER A 32 -7.62 21.61 -0.62
CA SER A 32 -6.90 20.44 -0.15
C SER A 32 -6.12 19.75 -1.28
N CYS A 33 -5.13 18.94 -0.88
CA CYS A 33 -4.45 18.02 -1.76
C CYS A 33 -4.65 16.58 -1.29
N CYS A 34 -4.74 15.67 -2.25
CA CYS A 34 -4.67 14.24 -2.03
C CYS A 34 -3.36 13.73 -2.63
N ILE A 35 -2.57 13.01 -1.84
CA ILE A 35 -1.31 12.38 -2.24
C ILE A 35 -1.52 10.88 -2.14
N ILE A 36 -1.10 10.13 -3.14
CA ILE A 36 -0.98 8.67 -3.03
C ILE A 36 0.43 8.28 -3.39
N PHE A 37 1.11 7.64 -2.46
CA PHE A 37 2.45 7.09 -2.66
C PHE A 37 2.34 5.59 -2.87
N TYR A 38 2.75 5.11 -4.03
CA TYR A 38 2.68 3.71 -4.43
C TYR A 38 4.05 3.06 -4.35
N ILE A 39 4.09 1.87 -3.80
CA ILE A 39 5.21 0.94 -3.87
C ILE A 39 4.74 -0.29 -4.66
N ARG A 40 5.43 -0.66 -5.73
CA ARG A 40 5.07 -1.80 -6.58
C ARG A 40 5.50 -3.12 -5.91
N VAL A 41 4.90 -3.41 -4.78
CA VAL A 41 5.08 -4.64 -4.02
C VAL A 41 3.79 -5.00 -3.28
N GLY A 42 3.47 -6.27 -3.19
CA GLY A 42 2.31 -6.82 -2.51
C GLY A 42 2.38 -8.34 -2.52
N ALA A 43 1.31 -9.01 -2.15
CA ALA A 43 1.27 -10.45 -1.88
C ALA A 43 1.80 -11.35 -3.02
N ILE A 44 1.70 -10.93 -4.29
CA ILE A 44 2.22 -11.71 -5.42
C ILE A 44 3.76 -11.71 -5.53
N HIS A 45 4.42 -10.76 -4.87
CA HIS A 45 5.88 -10.61 -4.90
C HIS A 45 6.57 -11.39 -3.79
N GLU A 46 5.80 -11.92 -2.86
CA GLU A 46 6.26 -12.69 -1.71
C GLU A 46 6.62 -14.11 -2.11
N LYS A 47 7.65 -14.65 -1.49
CA LYS A 47 7.96 -16.08 -1.54
C LYS A 47 7.14 -16.82 -0.48
N PRO A 48 7.07 -18.16 -0.54
CA PRO A 48 6.31 -18.95 0.44
C PRO A 48 6.66 -18.64 1.89
N GLU A 49 7.94 -18.41 2.19
CA GLU A 49 8.42 -18.03 3.51
C GLU A 49 8.13 -16.57 3.90
N GLU A 50 7.76 -15.74 2.92
CA GLU A 50 7.50 -14.30 3.07
C GLU A 50 5.98 -13.96 3.06
N TYR A 51 5.08 -14.97 2.92
CA TYR A 51 3.64 -14.69 2.81
C TYR A 51 3.09 -13.88 3.99
N GLY A 52 2.61 -12.67 3.69
CA GLY A 52 2.08 -11.69 4.63
C GLY A 52 3.05 -10.56 5.00
N ILE A 53 4.31 -10.63 4.57
CA ILE A 53 5.33 -9.65 4.96
C ILE A 53 5.04 -8.23 4.45
N SER A 54 4.41 -8.10 3.26
CA SER A 54 4.03 -6.78 2.71
C SER A 54 3.01 -6.09 3.60
N HIS A 55 2.06 -6.84 4.15
CA HIS A 55 1.04 -6.32 5.04
C HIS A 55 1.63 -5.95 6.42
N VAL A 56 2.50 -6.79 6.96
CA VAL A 56 3.22 -6.46 8.22
C VAL A 56 4.07 -5.19 8.02
N LEU A 57 4.74 -5.04 6.88
CA LEU A 57 5.49 -3.81 6.57
C LEU A 57 4.61 -2.57 6.54
N GLU A 58 3.42 -2.66 5.93
CA GLU A 58 2.45 -1.57 5.89
C GLU A 58 2.13 -1.06 7.31
N HIS A 59 1.77 -1.96 8.24
CA HIS A 59 1.54 -1.62 9.65
C HIS A 59 2.75 -0.93 10.27
N MET A 60 3.94 -1.45 9.98
CA MET A 60 5.19 -0.96 10.59
C MET A 60 5.62 0.41 10.07
N LEU A 61 5.13 0.89 8.91
CA LEU A 61 5.41 2.24 8.42
C LEU A 61 4.89 3.34 9.35
N PHE A 62 3.91 3.03 10.21
CA PHE A 62 3.32 3.94 11.17
C PHE A 62 3.96 3.89 12.56
N LYS A 63 4.93 3.00 12.81
CA LYS A 63 5.43 2.70 14.16
C LYS A 63 6.74 3.42 14.54
N GLY A 64 7.12 4.38 13.75
CA GLY A 64 8.26 5.26 14.00
C GLY A 64 9.23 5.34 12.85
N THR A 65 9.84 6.51 12.73
CA THR A 65 10.81 6.87 11.70
C THR A 65 12.07 7.44 12.36
N GLU A 66 13.13 7.70 11.58
CA GLU A 66 14.35 8.31 12.11
C GLU A 66 14.08 9.65 12.79
N ARG A 67 13.17 10.46 12.27
CA ARG A 67 12.81 11.78 12.81
C ARG A 67 11.72 11.72 13.87
N PHE A 68 10.76 10.80 13.75
CA PHE A 68 9.61 10.64 14.63
C PHE A 68 9.63 9.23 15.19
N GLN A 69 10.33 9.03 16.30
CA GLN A 69 10.73 7.71 16.78
C GLN A 69 9.57 6.85 17.30
N THR A 70 8.42 7.45 17.59
CA THR A 70 7.26 6.72 18.10
C THR A 70 6.01 6.93 17.23
N PHE A 71 5.08 6.00 17.31
CA PHE A 71 3.73 6.14 16.74
C PHE A 71 3.05 7.45 17.19
N ILE A 72 3.21 7.82 18.46
CA ILE A 72 2.59 9.02 19.03
C ILE A 72 3.18 10.28 18.40
N ASP A 73 4.51 10.35 18.23
CA ASP A 73 5.16 11.50 17.62
C ASP A 73 4.76 11.64 16.16
N LEU A 74 4.66 10.54 15.44
CA LEU A 74 4.22 10.55 14.05
C LEU A 74 2.77 11.05 13.93
N ASN A 75 1.84 10.54 14.74
CA ASN A 75 0.44 10.96 14.74
C ASN A 75 0.26 12.43 15.13
N LYS A 76 0.98 12.92 16.13
CA LYS A 76 0.97 14.36 16.46
C LYS A 76 1.32 15.23 15.24
N ASN A 77 2.24 14.77 14.40
CA ASN A 77 2.60 15.51 13.19
C ASN A 77 1.51 15.43 12.11
N PHE A 78 0.78 14.31 12.00
CA PHE A 78 -0.42 14.26 11.13
C PHE A 78 -1.48 15.25 11.61
N ASP A 79 -1.76 15.30 12.92
CA ASP A 79 -2.74 16.21 13.50
C ASP A 79 -2.35 17.67 13.29
N LEU A 80 -1.08 18.04 13.51
CA LEU A 80 -0.56 19.39 13.27
C LEU A 80 -0.69 19.84 11.81
N LEU A 81 -0.67 18.91 10.87
CA LEU A 81 -0.85 19.17 9.45
C LEU A 81 -2.33 19.12 9.03
N ASN A 82 -3.26 18.84 9.94
CA ASN A 82 -4.66 18.51 9.64
C ASN A 82 -4.72 17.44 8.52
N CYS A 83 -3.95 16.38 8.70
CA CYS A 83 -3.71 15.37 7.70
C CYS A 83 -4.44 14.07 8.08
N SER A 84 -5.27 13.57 7.16
CA SER A 84 -5.76 12.19 7.22
C SER A 84 -4.81 11.32 6.41
N VAL A 85 -4.30 10.26 7.03
CA VAL A 85 -3.39 9.31 6.39
C VAL A 85 -3.91 7.89 6.59
N ASN A 86 -3.79 7.08 5.55
CA ASN A 86 -4.12 5.66 5.56
C ASN A 86 -3.14 4.90 4.66
N ALA A 87 -3.09 3.58 4.80
CA ALA A 87 -2.32 2.73 3.90
C ALA A 87 -3.10 1.45 3.62
N ALA A 88 -2.77 0.80 2.53
CA ALA A 88 -3.31 -0.50 2.20
C ALA A 88 -2.34 -1.33 1.34
N THR A 89 -2.36 -2.62 1.58
CA THR A 89 -1.64 -3.62 0.79
C THR A 89 -2.62 -4.39 -0.07
N SER A 90 -2.29 -4.52 -1.35
CA SER A 90 -3.04 -5.33 -2.31
C SER A 90 -2.21 -6.50 -2.82
N LYS A 91 -2.69 -7.17 -3.85
CA LYS A 91 -1.94 -8.27 -4.49
C LYS A 91 -0.62 -7.79 -5.08
N ASN A 92 -0.58 -6.64 -5.72
CA ASN A 92 0.56 -6.17 -6.53
C ASN A 92 1.15 -4.83 -6.11
N ILE A 93 0.49 -4.10 -5.23
CA ILE A 93 0.95 -2.79 -4.74
C ILE A 93 0.68 -2.65 -3.24
N THR A 94 1.52 -1.87 -2.57
CA THR A 94 1.25 -1.23 -1.29
C THR A 94 1.20 0.26 -1.53
N TYR A 95 0.25 0.97 -0.93
CA TYR A 95 0.14 2.41 -1.09
C TYR A 95 -0.17 3.08 0.24
N ILE A 96 0.21 4.35 0.33
CA ILE A 96 -0.14 5.25 1.42
C ILE A 96 -0.90 6.40 0.78
N ASP A 97 -2.11 6.66 1.24
CA ASP A 97 -2.88 7.84 0.86
C ASP A 97 -2.89 8.87 1.97
N MET A 98 -2.77 10.13 1.57
CA MET A 98 -2.72 11.26 2.48
C MET A 98 -3.57 12.40 1.94
N LYS A 99 -4.46 12.94 2.76
CA LYS A 99 -5.28 14.11 2.43
C LYS A 99 -5.03 15.21 3.45
N LEU A 100 -4.73 16.41 2.96
CA LEU A 100 -4.35 17.55 3.80
C LEU A 100 -4.67 18.90 3.13
N PRO A 101 -4.74 20.00 3.89
CA PRO A 101 -4.80 21.35 3.33
C PRO A 101 -3.59 21.62 2.41
N TYR A 102 -3.82 22.28 1.27
CA TYR A 102 -2.76 22.50 0.27
C TYR A 102 -1.55 23.28 0.81
N GLN A 103 -1.74 24.13 1.81
CA GLN A 103 -0.66 24.89 2.46
C GLN A 103 0.38 23.97 3.13
N ASN A 104 -0.06 22.79 3.55
CA ASN A 104 0.77 21.80 4.25
C ASN A 104 1.34 20.73 3.29
N LEU A 105 1.11 20.83 1.97
CA LEU A 105 1.52 19.82 0.98
C LEU A 105 3.00 19.42 1.11
N VAL A 106 3.91 20.40 1.18
CA VAL A 106 5.35 20.13 1.26
C VAL A 106 5.73 19.37 2.53
N LYS A 107 5.17 19.79 3.69
CA LYS A 107 5.39 19.10 4.97
C LYS A 107 4.81 17.69 4.98
N GLY A 108 3.63 17.49 4.35
CA GLY A 108 3.05 16.17 4.18
C GLY A 108 3.92 15.24 3.33
N LEU A 109 4.54 15.76 2.28
CA LEU A 109 5.49 15.01 1.44
C LEU A 109 6.77 14.63 2.21
N GLU A 110 7.29 15.52 3.07
CA GLU A 110 8.41 15.22 3.95
C GLU A 110 8.06 14.13 4.96
N LEU A 111 6.85 14.15 5.50
CA LEU A 111 6.36 13.11 6.42
C LEU A 111 6.20 11.74 5.74
N LEU A 112 5.68 11.73 4.50
CA LEU A 112 5.60 10.51 3.69
C LEU A 112 6.99 9.94 3.36
N GLU A 113 7.96 10.80 3.06
CA GLU A 113 9.35 10.36 2.82
C GLU A 113 9.93 9.67 4.05
N GLU A 114 9.74 10.24 5.24
CA GLU A 114 10.14 9.63 6.50
C GLU A 114 9.49 8.25 6.69
N MET A 115 8.17 8.14 6.48
CA MET A 115 7.46 6.87 6.61
C MET A 115 7.96 5.82 5.63
N VAL A 116 8.12 6.19 4.35
CA VAL A 116 8.42 5.21 3.30
C VAL A 116 9.89 4.81 3.28
N PHE A 117 10.80 5.74 3.56
CA PHE A 117 12.24 5.50 3.35
C PHE A 117 13.09 5.50 4.63
N LYS A 118 12.51 5.86 5.78
CA LYS A 118 13.25 5.99 7.05
C LYS A 118 12.52 5.33 8.23
N SER A 119 11.65 4.36 7.96
CA SER A 119 11.02 3.57 9.02
C SER A 119 12.03 2.77 9.83
N LEU A 120 11.87 2.76 11.15
CA LEU A 120 12.82 2.12 12.09
C LEU A 120 12.61 0.62 12.23
N PHE A 121 11.38 0.14 12.03
CA PHE A 121 11.01 -1.27 12.26
C PHE A 121 11.48 -1.78 13.63
N LEU A 122 11.13 -1.05 14.70
CA LEU A 122 11.51 -1.40 16.07
C LEU A 122 10.97 -2.79 16.42
N GLU A 123 11.82 -3.61 17.03
CA GLU A 123 11.47 -5.01 17.32
C GLU A 123 10.31 -5.14 18.31
N GLU A 124 10.23 -4.24 19.28
CA GLU A 124 9.13 -4.21 20.24
C GLU A 124 7.78 -3.86 19.60
N GLU A 125 7.79 -2.90 18.66
CA GLU A 125 6.60 -2.54 17.89
C GLU A 125 6.20 -3.66 16.94
N LEU A 126 7.17 -4.32 16.30
CA LEU A 126 6.89 -5.49 15.47
C LEU A 126 6.16 -6.58 16.27
N LYS A 127 6.65 -6.92 17.47
CA LYS A 127 6.00 -7.93 18.32
C LYS A 127 4.55 -7.58 18.69
N LYS A 128 4.24 -6.29 18.86
CA LYS A 128 2.88 -5.82 19.11
C LYS A 128 2.01 -5.96 17.85
N GLU A 129 2.51 -5.51 16.70
CA GLU A 129 1.77 -5.54 15.46
C GLU A 129 1.50 -6.97 14.95
N LEU A 130 2.43 -7.89 15.13
CA LEU A 130 2.18 -9.29 14.79
C LEU A 130 0.95 -9.86 15.56
N LYS A 131 0.73 -9.46 16.81
CA LYS A 131 -0.47 -9.83 17.56
C LYS A 131 -1.74 -9.20 16.96
N VAL A 132 -1.68 -7.92 16.60
CA VAL A 132 -2.81 -7.22 15.94
C VAL A 132 -3.20 -7.93 14.63
N ILE A 133 -2.23 -8.30 13.82
CA ILE A 133 -2.47 -9.01 12.56
C ILE A 133 -3.07 -10.41 12.80
N ILE A 134 -2.68 -11.09 13.88
CA ILE A 134 -3.33 -12.36 14.26
C ILE A 134 -4.80 -12.15 14.63
N GLU A 135 -5.15 -11.06 15.30
CA GLU A 135 -6.56 -10.71 15.55
C GLU A 135 -7.33 -10.41 14.24
N GLU A 136 -6.69 -9.82 13.24
CA GLU A 136 -7.29 -9.65 11.92
C GLU A 136 -7.58 -10.99 11.24
N PHE A 137 -6.68 -11.98 11.35
CA PHE A 137 -6.97 -13.35 10.91
C PHE A 137 -8.21 -13.93 11.60
N ASN A 138 -8.39 -13.67 12.89
CA ASN A 138 -9.56 -14.16 13.63
C ASN A 138 -10.84 -13.49 13.11
N LYS A 139 -10.85 -12.17 12.92
CA LYS A 139 -11.98 -11.43 12.34
C LYS A 139 -12.39 -11.96 10.94
N ILE A 140 -11.43 -12.30 10.10
CA ILE A 140 -11.71 -12.92 8.79
C ILE A 140 -12.41 -14.26 8.97
N ASN A 141 -11.98 -15.06 9.95
CA ASN A 141 -12.59 -16.35 10.24
C ASN A 141 -14.04 -16.24 10.78
N ASP A 142 -14.42 -15.09 11.32
CA ASP A 142 -15.76 -14.85 11.81
C ASP A 142 -16.69 -14.24 10.73
N ASN A 143 -16.13 -13.77 9.62
CA ASN A 143 -16.88 -13.15 8.53
C ASN A 143 -17.07 -14.10 7.36
N THR A 144 -18.31 -14.57 7.16
CA THR A 144 -18.66 -15.54 6.13
C THR A 144 -18.44 -15.01 4.70
N THR A 145 -18.74 -13.72 4.46
CA THR A 145 -18.53 -13.08 3.14
C THR A 145 -17.06 -13.04 2.80
N THR A 146 -16.21 -12.61 3.71
CA THR A 146 -14.74 -12.58 3.51
C THR A 146 -14.18 -13.99 3.29
N LYS A 147 -14.69 -14.99 4.02
CA LYS A 147 -14.31 -16.39 3.77
C LYS A 147 -14.66 -16.82 2.34
N LEU A 148 -15.84 -16.47 1.87
CA LEU A 148 -16.27 -16.79 0.51
C LEU A 148 -15.38 -16.12 -0.53
N GLU A 149 -15.03 -14.85 -0.37
CA GLU A 149 -14.12 -14.12 -1.24
C GLU A 149 -12.73 -14.79 -1.30
N ILE A 150 -12.21 -15.21 -0.15
CA ILE A 150 -10.94 -15.94 -0.07
C ILE A 150 -11.02 -17.28 -0.80
N LEU A 151 -12.09 -18.04 -0.60
CA LEU A 151 -12.33 -19.31 -1.28
C LEU A 151 -12.45 -19.11 -2.79
N THR A 152 -13.25 -18.13 -3.22
CA THR A 152 -13.39 -17.75 -4.63
C THR A 152 -12.04 -17.40 -5.26
N THR A 153 -11.22 -16.61 -4.55
CA THR A 153 -9.88 -16.25 -5.01
C THR A 153 -8.98 -17.48 -5.13
N LYS A 154 -8.97 -18.35 -4.13
CA LYS A 154 -8.20 -19.59 -4.15
C LYS A 154 -8.67 -20.55 -5.25
N PHE A 155 -9.96 -20.65 -5.45
CA PHE A 155 -10.56 -21.46 -6.48
C PHE A 155 -10.18 -20.99 -7.89
N ASN A 156 -10.32 -19.67 -8.14
CA ASN A 156 -10.02 -19.09 -9.45
C ASN A 156 -8.53 -19.14 -9.79
N PHE A 157 -7.66 -19.00 -8.81
CA PHE A 157 -6.22 -18.87 -9.04
C PHE A 157 -5.37 -20.04 -8.55
N GLU A 158 -5.97 -21.00 -7.87
CA GLU A 158 -5.36 -22.24 -7.38
C GLU A 158 -3.89 -22.10 -6.93
N LYS A 159 -2.93 -22.57 -7.73
CA LYS A 159 -1.48 -22.50 -7.45
C LYS A 159 -0.81 -21.21 -7.89
N HIS A 160 -1.56 -20.32 -8.55
CA HIS A 160 -1.03 -19.05 -8.98
C HIS A 160 -0.85 -18.11 -7.80
N ARG A 161 0.15 -17.23 -7.85
CA ARG A 161 0.45 -16.26 -6.75
C ARG A 161 -0.72 -15.31 -6.43
N LEU A 162 -1.66 -15.11 -7.33
CA LEU A 162 -2.88 -14.35 -7.06
C LEU A 162 -3.78 -15.02 -6.01
N SER A 163 -3.63 -16.33 -5.76
CA SER A 163 -4.34 -17.02 -4.68
C SER A 163 -3.81 -16.66 -3.28
N ASN A 164 -2.59 -16.15 -3.16
CA ASN A 164 -1.98 -15.81 -1.88
C ASN A 164 -2.83 -14.79 -1.13
N LEU A 165 -3.07 -15.04 0.15
CA LEU A 165 -3.74 -14.07 1.02
C LEU A 165 -2.82 -12.87 1.27
N ILE A 166 -3.39 -11.67 1.33
CA ILE A 166 -2.64 -10.45 1.68
C ILE A 166 -2.10 -10.55 3.10
N LEU A 167 -2.87 -11.08 4.04
CA LEU A 167 -2.42 -11.36 5.40
C LEU A 167 -1.36 -12.47 5.48
N GLY A 168 -1.18 -13.26 4.41
CA GLY A 168 -0.25 -14.38 4.38
C GLY A 168 -0.75 -15.61 5.13
N THR A 169 0.10 -16.19 5.97
CA THR A 169 -0.22 -17.34 6.84
C THR A 169 0.07 -17.01 8.30
N LYS A 170 -0.76 -17.51 9.24
CA LYS A 170 -0.50 -17.33 10.68
C LYS A 170 0.90 -17.82 11.08
N LYS A 171 1.35 -18.94 10.47
CA LYS A 171 2.67 -19.51 10.73
C LYS A 171 3.79 -18.53 10.39
N ASN A 172 3.74 -17.89 9.21
CA ASN A 172 4.77 -16.95 8.79
C ASN A 172 4.73 -15.69 9.66
N VAL A 173 3.53 -15.10 9.82
CA VAL A 173 3.34 -13.86 10.59
C VAL A 173 3.90 -13.99 12.00
N LEU A 174 3.62 -15.11 12.70
CA LEU A 174 4.13 -15.35 14.07
C LEU A 174 5.66 -15.49 14.14
N ASN A 175 6.32 -15.80 13.01
CA ASN A 175 7.76 -16.05 12.97
C ASN A 175 8.57 -14.93 12.30
N PHE A 176 7.94 -13.86 11.81
CA PHE A 176 8.68 -12.77 11.21
C PHE A 176 9.57 -12.06 12.23
N THR A 177 10.82 -11.85 11.82
CA THR A 177 11.81 -11.11 12.58
C THR A 177 12.05 -9.73 11.95
N ARG A 178 12.61 -8.81 12.73
CA ARG A 178 13.06 -7.51 12.21
C ARG A 178 14.04 -7.67 11.03
N LYS A 179 14.85 -8.71 11.03
CA LYS A 179 15.78 -9.02 9.94
C LYS A 179 15.06 -9.34 8.63
N ASP A 180 13.98 -10.11 8.71
CA ASP A 180 13.16 -10.44 7.53
C ASP A 180 12.49 -9.17 6.99
N MET A 181 11.91 -8.35 7.87
CA MET A 181 11.31 -7.07 7.51
C MET A 181 12.30 -6.17 6.79
N LEU A 182 13.48 -5.95 7.36
CA LEU A 182 14.52 -5.10 6.77
C LEU A 182 15.04 -5.65 5.43
N LYS A 183 15.15 -6.98 5.30
CA LYS A 183 15.57 -7.62 4.05
C LYS A 183 14.56 -7.35 2.93
N PHE A 184 13.28 -7.56 3.21
CA PHE A 184 12.21 -7.35 2.24
C PHE A 184 12.05 -5.85 1.91
N TYR A 185 12.06 -4.99 2.92
CA TYR A 185 12.00 -3.54 2.78
C TYR A 185 13.13 -3.00 1.90
N LYS A 186 14.39 -3.30 2.23
CA LYS A 186 15.55 -2.87 1.44
C LYS A 186 15.51 -3.37 -0.01
N LYS A 187 14.85 -4.48 -0.28
CA LYS A 187 14.70 -5.02 -1.63
C LYS A 187 13.65 -4.27 -2.43
N HIS A 188 12.51 -3.93 -1.85
CA HIS A 188 11.33 -3.48 -2.57
C HIS A 188 11.04 -1.97 -2.43
N TYR A 189 11.40 -1.35 -1.31
CA TYR A 189 11.18 0.08 -1.03
C TYR A 189 12.35 0.90 -1.57
N ILE A 190 12.46 0.96 -2.88
CA ILE A 190 13.49 1.70 -3.61
C ILE A 190 12.82 2.67 -4.59
N PRO A 191 13.43 3.84 -4.89
CA PRO A 191 12.83 4.89 -5.69
C PRO A 191 12.28 4.41 -7.04
N SER A 192 13.04 3.60 -7.79
CA SER A 192 12.64 3.07 -9.09
C SER A 192 11.40 2.14 -9.06
N ASN A 193 11.04 1.67 -7.87
CA ASN A 193 9.86 0.82 -7.62
C ASN A 193 8.65 1.61 -7.10
N CYS A 194 8.78 2.95 -7.03
CA CYS A 194 7.78 3.83 -6.44
C CYS A 194 7.17 4.78 -7.46
N ALA A 195 5.96 5.22 -7.16
CA ALA A 195 5.29 6.29 -7.87
C ALA A 195 4.52 7.17 -6.89
N ILE A 196 4.38 8.45 -7.22
CA ILE A 196 3.60 9.40 -6.44
C ILE A 196 2.55 10.08 -7.33
N SER A 197 1.31 10.12 -6.84
CA SER A 197 0.22 10.88 -7.45
C SER A 197 -0.20 11.99 -6.52
N ILE A 198 -0.33 13.23 -7.05
CA ILE A 198 -0.82 14.38 -6.29
C ILE A 198 -1.95 15.04 -7.07
N VAL A 199 -3.07 15.22 -6.41
CA VAL A 199 -4.26 15.90 -6.96
C VAL A 199 -4.67 17.00 -5.99
N GLY A 200 -4.93 18.20 -6.51
CA GLY A 200 -5.39 19.35 -5.72
C GLY A 200 -4.68 20.63 -6.09
N ASN A 201 -4.67 21.61 -5.18
CA ASN A 201 -3.99 22.89 -5.39
C ASN A 201 -2.47 22.73 -5.25
N ILE A 202 -1.79 22.59 -6.36
CA ILE A 202 -0.35 22.30 -6.42
C ILE A 202 0.43 23.54 -6.83
N LYS A 203 1.38 23.97 -6.00
CA LYS A 203 2.24 25.11 -6.31
C LYS A 203 3.21 24.80 -7.46
N ASN A 204 3.56 25.82 -8.25
CA ASN A 204 4.40 25.68 -9.47
C ASN A 204 5.76 25.01 -9.22
N ASN A 205 6.34 25.07 -8.02
CA ASN A 205 7.66 24.55 -7.68
C ASN A 205 7.66 23.11 -7.17
N ILE A 206 6.52 22.40 -7.17
CA ILE A 206 6.37 21.10 -6.54
C ILE A 206 7.40 20.06 -7.03
N ILE A 207 7.77 20.05 -8.31
CA ILE A 207 8.77 19.12 -8.86
C ILE A 207 10.15 19.36 -8.24
N LYS A 208 10.51 20.63 -7.99
CA LYS A 208 11.75 20.99 -7.28
C LYS A 208 11.72 20.48 -5.83
N ASP A 209 10.58 20.67 -5.16
CA ASP A 209 10.39 20.17 -3.79
C ASP A 209 10.42 18.65 -3.73
N LEU A 210 9.77 17.95 -4.66
CA LEU A 210 9.82 16.49 -4.77
C LEU A 210 11.26 15.98 -4.95
N ASN A 211 12.06 16.60 -5.83
CA ASN A 211 13.47 16.22 -6.02
C ASN A 211 14.33 16.52 -4.80
N ARG A 212 14.03 17.56 -4.02
CA ARG A 212 14.72 17.91 -2.76
C ARG A 212 14.37 16.90 -1.66
N ILE A 213 13.09 16.63 -1.46
CA ILE A 213 12.58 15.73 -0.41
C ILE A 213 13.02 14.31 -0.70
N TYR A 214 12.70 13.79 -1.88
CA TYR A 214 13.06 12.43 -2.28
C TYR A 214 14.45 12.39 -2.92
N SER A 215 15.48 12.80 -2.15
CA SER A 215 16.85 12.88 -2.66
C SER A 215 17.65 11.56 -2.50
N LEU A 216 17.02 10.49 -2.03
CA LEU A 216 17.66 9.18 -1.80
C LEU A 216 18.34 8.67 -3.08
N LYS A 217 19.65 8.48 -3.02
CA LYS A 217 20.46 7.98 -4.12
C LYS A 217 20.47 6.44 -4.12
N ASN A 218 19.55 5.84 -4.84
CA ASN A 218 19.53 4.39 -5.03
C ASN A 218 19.28 4.09 -6.51
N LYS A 219 20.31 3.63 -7.20
CA LYS A 219 20.25 3.33 -8.65
C LYS A 219 19.78 1.90 -8.96
N ARG A 220 19.41 1.10 -7.95
CA ARG A 220 18.89 -0.24 -8.19
C ARG A 220 17.55 -0.17 -8.90
N THR A 221 17.31 -1.12 -9.77
CA THR A 221 16.04 -1.33 -10.44
C THR A 221 15.54 -2.75 -10.18
N ILE A 222 14.23 -2.90 -10.11
CA ILE A 222 13.59 -4.22 -10.01
C ILE A 222 13.01 -4.55 -11.37
N GLN A 223 13.44 -5.69 -11.93
CA GLN A 223 12.77 -6.25 -13.10
C GLN A 223 11.52 -6.99 -12.64
N HIS A 224 10.37 -6.45 -12.95
CA HIS A 224 9.10 -7.13 -12.70
C HIS A 224 8.82 -8.10 -13.85
N LYS A 225 8.87 -9.39 -13.54
CA LYS A 225 8.42 -10.40 -14.50
C LYS A 225 6.89 -10.32 -14.63
N ILE A 226 6.40 -10.38 -15.85
CA ILE A 226 4.96 -10.54 -16.11
C ILE A 226 4.59 -11.94 -15.59
N ILE A 227 3.69 -11.97 -14.61
CA ILE A 227 3.18 -13.24 -14.09
C ILE A 227 2.06 -13.66 -15.03
N LYS A 228 2.37 -14.62 -15.91
CA LYS A 228 1.36 -15.20 -16.81
C LYS A 228 0.34 -15.97 -15.96
N TYR A 229 -0.91 -15.72 -16.24
CA TYR A 229 -2.02 -16.46 -15.68
C TYR A 229 -2.48 -17.49 -16.71
N GLU A 230 -2.59 -18.76 -16.30
CA GLU A 230 -3.21 -19.80 -17.09
C GLU A 230 -4.68 -19.86 -16.70
N ASN A 231 -5.56 -20.00 -17.69
CA ASN A 231 -6.98 -20.03 -17.46
C ASN A 231 -7.37 -21.11 -16.45
N PRO A 232 -8.29 -20.80 -15.49
CA PRO A 232 -8.79 -21.82 -14.59
C PRO A 232 -9.49 -22.93 -15.40
N LYS A 233 -9.43 -24.16 -14.90
CA LYS A 233 -10.25 -25.23 -15.44
C LYS A 233 -11.72 -24.84 -15.27
N VAL A 234 -12.45 -24.78 -16.37
CA VAL A 234 -13.88 -24.52 -16.40
C VAL A 234 -14.62 -25.75 -15.84
N ASP A 235 -15.74 -25.56 -15.14
CA ASP A 235 -16.65 -26.58 -14.61
C ASP A 235 -16.29 -27.23 -13.25
N ASN A 236 -15.84 -26.42 -12.30
CA ASN A 236 -15.69 -26.87 -10.93
C ASN A 236 -16.53 -26.03 -9.96
N PHE A 237 -16.92 -26.64 -8.85
CA PHE A 237 -17.52 -25.91 -7.73
C PHE A 237 -16.82 -26.31 -6.43
N ILE A 238 -16.76 -25.39 -5.49
CA ILE A 238 -16.34 -25.63 -4.11
C ILE A 238 -17.53 -25.39 -3.20
N TYR A 239 -17.75 -26.32 -2.28
CA TYR A 239 -18.72 -26.18 -1.21
C TYR A 239 -18.01 -26.11 0.12
N MET A 240 -18.42 -25.13 0.96
CA MET A 240 -17.99 -25.04 2.35
C MET A 240 -19.22 -24.97 3.24
N LYS A 241 -19.34 -25.93 4.17
CA LYS A 241 -20.42 -25.92 5.18
C LYS A 241 -20.23 -24.73 6.09
N ASN A 242 -21.28 -23.93 6.26
CA ASN A 242 -21.34 -22.82 7.20
C ASN A 242 -22.39 -23.10 8.27
N THR A 243 -22.14 -22.67 9.51
CA THR A 243 -23.09 -22.76 10.64
C THR A 243 -24.01 -21.55 10.74
N GLY A 244 -23.84 -20.55 9.87
CA GLY A 244 -24.67 -19.32 9.83
C GLY A 244 -26.08 -19.57 9.29
N LYS A 245 -26.97 -18.61 9.53
CA LYS A 245 -28.37 -18.66 9.04
C LYS A 245 -28.52 -18.28 7.55
N GLN A 246 -27.46 -17.83 6.89
CA GLN A 246 -27.47 -17.36 5.51
C GLN A 246 -26.59 -18.26 4.63
N ASN A 247 -27.07 -18.54 3.41
CA ASN A 247 -26.27 -19.15 2.36
C ASN A 247 -25.65 -18.05 1.50
N HIS A 248 -24.36 -18.18 1.20
CA HIS A 248 -23.63 -17.25 0.33
C HIS A 248 -23.14 -18.02 -0.91
N ILE A 249 -23.35 -17.42 -2.07
CA ILE A 249 -22.94 -17.99 -3.37
C ILE A 249 -22.06 -16.97 -4.07
N SER A 250 -20.94 -17.42 -4.60
CA SER A 250 -20.06 -16.63 -5.49
C SER A 250 -19.99 -17.33 -6.85
N ILE A 251 -20.19 -16.56 -7.90
CA ILE A 251 -20.12 -17.03 -9.28
C ILE A 251 -19.05 -16.20 -9.98
N SER A 252 -18.06 -16.86 -10.59
CA SER A 252 -16.93 -16.21 -11.27
C SER A 252 -16.89 -16.58 -12.74
N PHE A 253 -16.65 -15.57 -13.57
CA PHE A 253 -16.49 -15.76 -15.02
C PHE A 253 -15.13 -15.17 -15.44
N PRO A 254 -14.30 -15.91 -16.21
CA PRO A 254 -13.11 -15.32 -16.80
C PRO A 254 -13.51 -14.27 -17.84
N ILE A 255 -12.89 -13.09 -17.76
CA ILE A 255 -13.04 -12.02 -18.75
C ILE A 255 -11.71 -11.93 -19.50
N PHE A 256 -11.77 -12.04 -20.84
CA PHE A 256 -10.61 -11.96 -21.75
C PHE A 256 -10.58 -10.63 -22.50
#